data_6780ab1394afbc08a2b226af7f31549d
#
_entry.id   6780ab1394afbc08a2b226af7f31549d
#
_cell.length_a   1.000
_cell.length_b   1.000
_cell.length_c   1.000
_cell.angle_alpha   90.00
_cell.angle_beta   90.00
_cell.angle_gamma   90.00
#
_symmetry.space_group_name_H-M   'P 1'
#
loop_
_entity.id
_entity.type
_entity.pdbx_description
1 polymer ?
#
loop_
_entity_poly.entity_id
_entity_poly.type
_entity_poly.pdbx_seq_one_letter_code
_entity_poly.pdbx_strand_id
1 'polypeptide(L)'
;SHDVRITDKETLECVKDAAGSVRCHVEALLTMGLPNSPMHGAQIRVCTGNLVVAKPMGVLDGIDFENTGVVRRIDTTGINDHLNDGSIVLLSPMGYSSTGEVFNLSHEDVATQAAIALKADKLIVFSNYSGIFRKDGKLVRTIERTQLEQLHKDQEIMTEDTVIRALVTSVKAGTPRAHCVSYETDG
;
A
#
# COMPACT_ATOMS: atom_id res chain seq x y z
N SER A 1 11.89 15.16 8.80
CA SER A 1 12.32 13.91 9.42
C SER A 1 11.66 12.77 8.64
N HIS A 2 12.48 11.92 8.05
CA HIS A 2 11.97 10.83 7.23
C HIS A 2 11.82 9.61 8.14
N ASP A 3 10.59 9.19 8.42
CA ASP A 3 10.27 7.92 9.11
C ASP A 3 10.51 6.71 8.19
N VAL A 4 11.54 6.78 7.34
CA VAL A 4 11.93 5.71 6.44
C VAL A 4 13.00 4.87 7.13
N ARG A 5 12.75 3.58 7.26
CA ARG A 5 13.68 2.63 7.87
C ARG A 5 14.81 2.28 6.90
N ILE A 6 16.04 2.21 7.41
CA ILE A 6 17.17 1.65 6.67
C ILE A 6 17.00 0.12 6.67
N THR A 7 17.17 -0.49 5.51
CA THR A 7 17.09 -1.95 5.35
C THR A 7 18.46 -2.50 4.99
N ASP A 8 19.20 -2.95 5.98
CA ASP A 8 20.45 -3.66 5.74
C ASP A 8 20.17 -5.08 5.20
N LYS A 9 21.23 -5.81 4.89
CA LYS A 9 21.12 -7.14 4.27
C LYS A 9 20.41 -8.15 5.17
N GLU A 10 20.65 -8.13 6.48
CA GLU A 10 20.00 -9.06 7.43
C GLU A 10 18.53 -8.73 7.59
N THR A 11 18.21 -7.44 7.73
CA THR A 11 16.83 -6.94 7.76
C THR A 11 16.07 -7.29 6.48
N LEU A 12 16.72 -7.22 5.31
CA LEU A 12 16.08 -7.60 4.05
C LEU A 12 15.67 -9.08 4.03
N GLU A 13 16.50 -9.99 4.57
CA GLU A 13 16.12 -11.41 4.68
C GLU A 13 14.89 -11.59 5.58
N CYS A 14 14.86 -10.92 6.73
CA CYS A 14 13.67 -10.94 7.61
C CYS A 14 12.41 -10.38 6.90
N VAL A 15 12.55 -9.31 6.11
CA VAL A 15 11.44 -8.73 5.34
C VAL A 15 10.92 -9.72 4.30
N LYS A 16 11.83 -10.42 3.59
CA LYS A 16 11.46 -11.45 2.60
C LYS A 16 10.69 -12.60 3.25
N ASP A 17 11.14 -13.08 4.39
CA ASP A 17 10.49 -14.15 5.15
C ASP A 17 9.10 -13.71 5.62
N ALA A 18 9.00 -12.53 6.21
CA ALA A 18 7.73 -11.98 6.69
C ALA A 18 6.75 -11.77 5.54
N ALA A 19 7.19 -11.14 4.45
CA ALA A 19 6.35 -10.90 3.27
C ALA A 19 5.88 -12.21 2.62
N GLY A 20 6.75 -13.23 2.55
CA GLY A 20 6.41 -14.56 2.06
C GLY A 20 5.37 -15.25 2.94
N SER A 21 5.53 -15.20 4.25
CA SER A 21 4.60 -15.78 5.23
C SER A 21 3.22 -15.11 5.14
N VAL A 22 3.16 -13.78 5.16
CA VAL A 22 1.90 -13.02 5.05
C VAL A 22 1.21 -13.32 3.72
N ARG A 23 1.95 -13.35 2.61
CA ARG A 23 1.41 -13.69 1.30
C ARG A 23 0.73 -15.05 1.31
N CYS A 24 1.42 -16.10 1.78
CA CYS A 24 0.86 -17.45 1.84
C CYS A 24 -0.40 -17.51 2.72
N HIS A 25 -0.40 -16.76 3.83
CA HIS A 25 -1.57 -16.70 4.71
C HIS A 25 -2.77 -16.03 4.03
N VAL A 26 -2.57 -14.91 3.35
CA VAL A 26 -3.62 -14.21 2.60
C VAL A 26 -4.15 -15.07 1.44
N GLU A 27 -3.26 -15.72 0.68
CA GLU A 27 -3.64 -16.65 -0.40
C GLU A 27 -4.51 -17.79 0.14
N ALA A 28 -4.14 -18.37 1.29
CA ALA A 28 -4.92 -19.44 1.93
C ALA A 28 -6.31 -18.96 2.37
N LEU A 29 -6.40 -17.78 2.99
CA LEU A 29 -7.68 -17.20 3.40
C LEU A 29 -8.60 -16.91 2.21
N LEU A 30 -8.06 -16.35 1.13
CA LEU A 30 -8.82 -16.07 -0.08
C LEU A 30 -9.26 -17.38 -0.79
N THR A 31 -8.41 -18.42 -0.78
CA THR A 31 -8.76 -19.74 -1.33
C THR A 31 -9.93 -20.37 -0.58
N MET A 32 -9.97 -20.21 0.73
CA MET A 32 -11.05 -20.75 1.56
C MET A 32 -12.39 -20.04 1.32
N GLY A 33 -12.36 -18.82 0.81
CA GLY A 33 -13.52 -17.93 0.76
C GLY A 33 -13.92 -17.43 2.16
N LEU A 34 -15.04 -16.72 2.24
CA LEU A 34 -15.56 -16.24 3.53
C LEU A 34 -16.64 -17.22 4.02
N PRO A 35 -16.38 -18.12 5.01
CA PRO A 35 -17.27 -19.22 5.41
C PRO A 35 -18.55 -18.58 5.85
N ASN A 36 -19.14 -17.88 6.20
CA ASN A 36 -20.45 -17.36 6.63
C ASN A 36 -20.92 -16.15 5.80
N SER A 37 -20.49 -16.06 4.55
CA SER A 37 -20.86 -14.97 3.67
C SER A 37 -21.45 -15.49 2.35
N PRO A 38 -22.05 -14.62 1.53
CA PRO A 38 -22.43 -14.95 0.14
C PRO A 38 -21.27 -15.43 -0.73
N MET A 39 -20.02 -15.17 -0.31
CA MET A 39 -18.80 -15.62 -0.98
C MET A 39 -18.37 -17.04 -0.57
N HIS A 40 -19.13 -17.74 0.25
CA HIS A 40 -18.84 -19.12 0.62
C HIS A 40 -18.78 -20.03 -0.61
N GLY A 41 -17.66 -20.70 -0.80
CA GLY A 41 -17.44 -21.55 -1.95
C GLY A 41 -17.08 -20.81 -3.26
N ALA A 42 -16.92 -19.50 -3.23
CA ALA A 42 -16.39 -18.75 -4.37
C ALA A 42 -14.95 -19.18 -4.65
N GLN A 43 -14.68 -19.54 -5.89
CA GLN A 43 -13.31 -19.83 -6.34
C GLN A 43 -12.56 -18.52 -6.60
N ILE A 44 -11.87 -18.02 -5.60
CA ILE A 44 -11.06 -16.80 -5.73
C ILE A 44 -9.67 -17.20 -6.18
N ARG A 45 -9.28 -16.75 -7.37
CA ARG A 45 -7.91 -16.91 -7.88
C ARG A 45 -7.08 -15.72 -7.44
N VAL A 46 -5.90 -16.00 -6.86
CA VAL A 46 -4.93 -14.97 -6.44
C VAL A 46 -3.67 -15.11 -7.27
N CYS A 47 -3.21 -14.01 -7.83
CA CYS A 47 -1.96 -13.93 -8.58
C CYS A 47 -0.99 -13.00 -7.88
N THR A 48 0.28 -13.42 -7.81
CA THR A 48 1.40 -12.64 -7.28
C THR A 48 2.56 -12.68 -8.27
N GLY A 49 3.54 -11.80 -8.12
CA GLY A 49 4.71 -11.83 -8.99
C GLY A 49 5.61 -10.62 -8.82
N ASN A 50 6.55 -10.46 -9.73
CA ASN A 50 7.50 -9.35 -9.81
C ASN A 50 6.88 -8.11 -10.52
N LEU A 51 5.66 -7.77 -10.15
CA LEU A 51 4.86 -6.74 -10.80
C LEU A 51 5.22 -5.31 -10.35
N VAL A 52 6.04 -5.18 -9.30
CA VAL A 52 6.54 -3.91 -8.78
C VAL A 52 8.01 -3.76 -9.12
N VAL A 53 8.33 -2.86 -10.05
CA VAL A 53 9.70 -2.50 -10.38
C VAL A 53 10.18 -1.42 -9.42
N ALA A 54 11.30 -1.67 -8.76
CA ALA A 54 11.89 -0.78 -7.76
C ALA A 54 13.25 -0.23 -8.21
N LYS A 55 13.68 0.79 -7.51
CA LYS A 55 15.05 1.30 -7.53
C LYS A 55 15.48 1.59 -6.09
N PRO A 56 16.80 1.58 -5.79
CA PRO A 56 17.29 1.95 -4.48
C PRO A 56 16.86 3.38 -4.12
N MET A 57 16.60 3.63 -2.85
CA MET A 57 16.42 4.99 -2.32
C MET A 57 17.73 5.76 -2.39
N GLY A 58 18.85 5.08 -2.22
CA GLY A 58 20.20 5.64 -2.29
C GLY A 58 20.59 6.38 -1.02
N VAL A 59 21.49 7.34 -1.17
CA VAL A 59 22.01 8.15 -0.06
C VAL A 59 21.21 9.46 0.00
N LEU A 60 20.58 9.73 1.15
CA LEU A 60 19.84 10.96 1.44
C LEU A 60 20.42 11.59 2.71
N ASP A 61 20.76 12.86 2.66
CA ASP A 61 21.32 13.60 3.80
C ASP A 61 22.56 12.91 4.44
N GLY A 62 23.35 12.22 3.61
CA GLY A 62 24.54 11.50 4.05
C GLY A 62 24.26 10.11 4.65
N ILE A 63 23.03 9.65 4.66
CA ILE A 63 22.62 8.33 5.16
C ILE A 63 22.36 7.42 3.96
N ASP A 64 23.04 6.27 3.91
CA ASP A 64 22.77 5.23 2.93
C ASP A 64 21.58 4.37 3.40
N PHE A 65 20.55 4.28 2.57
CA PHE A 65 19.34 3.47 2.86
C PHE A 65 19.46 2.02 2.39
N GLU A 66 20.59 1.62 1.85
CA GLU A 66 20.94 0.26 1.45
C GLU A 66 19.86 -0.42 0.58
N ASN A 67 19.20 -1.46 1.13
CA ASN A 67 18.15 -2.21 0.42
C ASN A 67 16.73 -1.60 0.59
N THR A 68 16.61 -0.43 1.17
CA THR A 68 15.38 0.33 1.12
C THR A 68 15.22 0.93 -0.27
N GLY A 69 14.07 0.70 -0.87
CA GLY A 69 13.77 1.16 -2.21
C GLY A 69 12.56 2.07 -2.30
N VAL A 70 12.34 2.56 -3.50
CA VAL A 70 11.13 3.29 -3.90
C VAL A 70 10.55 2.66 -5.17
N VAL A 71 9.25 2.77 -5.34
CA VAL A 71 8.59 2.28 -6.55
C VAL A 71 9.08 3.10 -7.74
N ARG A 72 9.63 2.43 -8.73
CA ARG A 72 10.02 3.04 -10.02
C ARG A 72 8.88 2.96 -11.04
N ARG A 73 8.20 1.82 -11.09
CA ARG A 73 7.12 1.54 -12.05
C ARG A 73 6.30 0.34 -11.57
N ILE A 74 5.02 0.40 -11.82
CA ILE A 74 4.09 -0.74 -11.69
C ILE A 74 3.94 -1.38 -13.08
N ASP A 75 3.99 -2.70 -13.15
CA ASP A 75 3.70 -3.45 -14.38
C ASP A 75 2.19 -3.55 -14.60
N THR A 76 1.65 -2.49 -15.19
CA THR A 76 0.21 -2.38 -15.44
C THR A 76 -0.30 -3.41 -16.44
N THR A 77 0.54 -3.83 -17.39
CA THR A 77 0.16 -4.85 -18.38
C THR A 77 -0.06 -6.19 -17.70
N GLY A 78 0.94 -6.68 -16.96
CA GLY A 78 0.82 -7.95 -16.24
C GLY A 78 -0.30 -7.95 -15.20
N ILE A 79 -0.50 -6.83 -14.50
CA ILE A 79 -1.61 -6.72 -13.53
C ILE A 79 -2.96 -6.76 -14.25
N ASN A 80 -3.14 -5.98 -15.32
CA ASN A 80 -4.41 -5.96 -16.05
C ASN A 80 -4.75 -7.31 -16.69
N ASP A 81 -3.76 -8.06 -17.18
CA ASP A 81 -3.99 -9.40 -17.71
C ASP A 81 -4.62 -10.32 -16.65
N HIS A 82 -4.09 -10.29 -15.42
CA HIS A 82 -4.65 -11.05 -14.30
C HIS A 82 -6.02 -10.55 -13.85
N LEU A 83 -6.21 -9.23 -13.78
CA LEU A 83 -7.51 -8.63 -13.42
C LEU A 83 -8.60 -8.96 -14.46
N ASN A 84 -8.27 -8.94 -15.75
CA ASN A 84 -9.19 -9.29 -16.82
C ASN A 84 -9.61 -10.77 -16.78
N ASP A 85 -8.74 -11.64 -16.27
CA ASP A 85 -9.07 -13.04 -15.99
C ASP A 85 -9.90 -13.24 -14.70
N GLY A 86 -10.29 -12.15 -14.03
CA GLY A 86 -11.07 -12.19 -12.79
C GLY A 86 -10.25 -12.59 -11.56
N SER A 87 -8.92 -12.51 -11.63
CA SER A 87 -8.04 -12.79 -10.50
C SER A 87 -7.90 -11.58 -9.59
N ILE A 88 -7.63 -11.83 -8.29
CA ILE A 88 -7.12 -10.82 -7.36
C ILE A 88 -5.60 -10.77 -7.54
N VAL A 89 -5.05 -9.57 -7.71
CA VAL A 89 -3.60 -9.37 -7.76
C VAL A 89 -3.11 -8.92 -6.39
N LEU A 90 -2.31 -9.74 -5.74
CA LEU A 90 -1.72 -9.46 -4.44
C LEU A 90 -0.29 -8.94 -4.61
N LEU A 91 -0.07 -7.68 -4.23
CA LEU A 91 1.24 -7.04 -4.24
C LEU A 91 1.84 -7.03 -2.84
N SER A 92 3.10 -7.45 -2.73
CA SER A 92 3.87 -7.32 -1.49
C SER A 92 4.57 -5.95 -1.43
N PRO A 93 4.95 -5.46 -0.22
CA PRO A 93 5.77 -4.25 -0.08
C PRO A 93 7.24 -4.52 -0.44
N MET A 94 7.45 -5.18 -1.56
CA MET A 94 8.74 -5.53 -2.11
C MET A 94 8.76 -5.20 -3.59
N GLY A 95 9.93 -4.81 -4.09
CA GLY A 95 10.11 -4.54 -5.50
C GLY A 95 11.44 -5.07 -6.01
N TYR A 96 11.54 -5.15 -7.32
CA TYR A 96 12.66 -5.78 -8.00
C TYR A 96 13.30 -4.80 -8.98
N SER A 97 14.64 -4.74 -9.00
CA SER A 97 15.35 -4.01 -10.05
C SER A 97 15.50 -4.86 -11.32
N SER A 98 15.83 -4.21 -12.42
CA SER A 98 16.16 -4.91 -13.69
C SER A 98 17.44 -5.74 -13.59
N THR A 99 18.26 -5.53 -12.58
CA THR A 99 19.49 -6.27 -12.29
C THR A 99 19.30 -7.43 -11.32
N GLY A 100 18.05 -7.68 -10.89
CA GLY A 100 17.70 -8.80 -10.02
C GLY A 100 17.83 -8.54 -8.52
N GLU A 101 18.01 -7.28 -8.12
CA GLU A 101 18.06 -6.89 -6.72
C GLU A 101 16.64 -6.77 -6.14
N VAL A 102 16.52 -7.06 -4.86
CA VAL A 102 15.26 -6.97 -4.12
C VAL A 102 15.33 -5.80 -3.16
N PHE A 103 14.26 -5.01 -3.09
CA PHE A 103 14.16 -3.85 -2.22
C PHE A 103 12.92 -3.94 -1.31
N ASN A 104 13.09 -3.51 -0.07
CA ASN A 104 12.01 -3.25 0.87
C ASN A 104 11.37 -1.90 0.54
N LEU A 105 10.06 -1.89 0.34
CA LEU A 105 9.27 -0.71 -0.05
C LEU A 105 8.26 -0.36 1.05
N SER A 106 7.82 0.91 1.09
CA SER A 106 6.62 1.26 1.86
C SER A 106 5.39 0.64 1.19
N HIS A 107 4.56 -0.02 1.98
CA HIS A 107 3.31 -0.59 1.47
C HIS A 107 2.34 0.50 1.01
N GLU A 108 2.35 1.68 1.64
CA GLU A 108 1.55 2.82 1.22
C GLU A 108 2.03 3.37 -0.13
N ASP A 109 3.35 3.38 -0.37
CA ASP A 109 3.89 3.80 -1.66
C ASP A 109 3.49 2.81 -2.76
N VAL A 110 3.64 1.50 -2.53
CA VAL A 110 3.21 0.47 -3.48
C VAL A 110 1.72 0.61 -3.79
N ALA A 111 0.86 0.74 -2.78
CA ALA A 111 -0.58 0.87 -2.97
C ALA A 111 -0.94 2.16 -3.73
N THR A 112 -0.31 3.27 -3.38
CA THR A 112 -0.54 4.57 -4.03
C THR A 112 -0.11 4.53 -5.50
N GLN A 113 1.10 4.04 -5.78
CA GLN A 113 1.62 3.95 -7.15
C GLN A 113 0.81 2.96 -8.00
N ALA A 114 0.35 1.85 -7.41
CA ALA A 114 -0.53 0.91 -8.10
C ALA A 114 -1.89 1.56 -8.43
N ALA A 115 -2.52 2.25 -7.47
CA ALA A 115 -3.78 2.94 -7.70
C ALA A 115 -3.68 3.99 -8.82
N ILE A 116 -2.59 4.76 -8.84
CA ILE A 116 -2.33 5.78 -9.86
C ILE A 116 -2.10 5.13 -11.23
N ALA A 117 -1.20 4.15 -11.29
CA ALA A 117 -0.80 3.52 -12.56
C ALA A 117 -1.94 2.75 -13.22
N LEU A 118 -2.77 2.09 -12.43
CA LEU A 118 -3.94 1.34 -12.89
C LEU A 118 -5.18 2.20 -13.09
N LYS A 119 -5.12 3.50 -12.75
CA LYS A 119 -6.27 4.41 -12.75
C LYS A 119 -7.43 3.85 -11.93
N ALA A 120 -7.12 3.36 -10.74
CA ALA A 120 -8.11 2.74 -9.86
C ALA A 120 -9.23 3.70 -9.50
N ASP A 121 -10.46 3.19 -9.42
CA ASP A 121 -11.64 3.97 -8.99
C ASP A 121 -11.56 4.39 -7.52
N LYS A 122 -10.86 3.60 -6.72
CA LYS A 122 -10.70 3.83 -5.28
C LYS A 122 -9.36 3.34 -4.76
N LEU A 123 -8.81 4.06 -3.79
CA LEU A 123 -7.76 3.57 -2.89
C LEU A 123 -8.37 3.42 -1.49
N ILE A 124 -8.26 2.23 -0.90
CA ILE A 124 -8.70 1.98 0.48
C ILE A 124 -7.47 1.63 1.31
N VAL A 125 -7.20 2.40 2.34
CA VAL A 125 -6.11 2.18 3.28
C VAL A 125 -6.69 1.72 4.60
N PHE A 126 -6.29 0.54 5.05
CA PHE A 126 -6.61 0.04 6.38
C PHE A 126 -5.59 0.55 7.39
N SER A 127 -6.05 1.05 8.52
CA SER A 127 -5.21 1.58 9.60
C SER A 127 -5.74 1.22 10.98
N ASN A 128 -4.97 1.52 12.01
CA ASN A 128 -5.39 1.40 13.42
C ASN A 128 -6.49 2.42 13.78
N TYR A 129 -6.73 3.41 12.94
CA TYR A 129 -7.69 4.46 13.16
C TYR A 129 -8.96 4.20 12.35
N SER A 130 -10.12 4.42 12.97
CA SER A 130 -11.43 4.30 12.30
C SER A 130 -11.68 5.39 11.25
N GLY A 131 -10.65 6.06 10.79
CA GLY A 131 -10.68 7.14 9.81
C GLY A 131 -9.70 8.26 10.13
N ILE A 132 -9.92 9.41 9.53
CA ILE A 132 -9.10 10.60 9.77
C ILE A 132 -9.66 11.35 10.97
N PHE A 133 -8.87 11.52 12.03
CA PHE A 133 -9.24 12.27 13.23
C PHE A 133 -8.50 13.59 13.29
N ARG A 134 -9.22 14.64 13.69
CA ARG A 134 -8.62 15.91 14.09
C ARG A 134 -8.08 15.81 15.52
N LYS A 135 -7.19 16.73 15.89
CA LYS A 135 -6.67 16.84 17.27
C LYS A 135 -7.76 17.08 18.33
N ASP A 136 -8.90 17.64 17.95
CA ASP A 136 -10.07 17.80 18.83
C ASP A 136 -10.88 16.50 19.01
N GLY A 137 -10.41 15.38 18.45
CA GLY A 137 -11.04 14.06 18.54
C GLY A 137 -12.20 13.84 17.56
N LYS A 138 -12.50 14.79 16.69
CA LYS A 138 -13.58 14.65 15.73
C LYS A 138 -13.16 13.82 14.52
N LEU A 139 -13.99 12.83 14.19
CA LEU A 139 -13.86 12.03 12.95
C LEU A 139 -14.25 12.87 11.74
N VAL A 140 -13.35 12.90 10.76
CA VAL A 140 -13.59 13.50 9.45
C VAL A 140 -14.13 12.43 8.51
N ARG A 141 -15.45 12.42 8.28
CA ARG A 141 -16.11 11.41 7.42
C ARG A 141 -15.89 11.65 5.94
N THR A 142 -15.89 12.90 5.53
CA THR A 142 -15.67 13.33 4.14
C THR A 142 -14.95 14.65 4.16
N ILE A 143 -13.94 14.79 3.33
CA ILE A 143 -13.14 16.01 3.24
C ILE A 143 -12.64 16.19 1.82
N GLU A 144 -12.63 17.43 1.35
CA GLU A 144 -11.98 17.82 0.12
C GLU A 144 -10.45 17.73 0.27
N ARG A 145 -9.76 17.33 -0.81
CA ARG A 145 -8.31 17.18 -0.82
C ARG A 145 -7.57 18.41 -0.29
N THR A 146 -7.95 19.59 -0.76
CA THR A 146 -7.31 20.86 -0.37
C THR A 146 -7.44 21.15 1.12
N GLN A 147 -8.60 20.82 1.70
CA GLN A 147 -8.84 20.96 3.13
C GLN A 147 -8.01 19.95 3.93
N LEU A 148 -7.89 18.70 3.44
CA LEU A 148 -7.06 17.70 4.08
C LEU A 148 -5.57 18.10 4.06
N GLU A 149 -5.07 18.59 2.92
CA GLU A 149 -3.70 19.11 2.79
C GLU A 149 -3.44 20.26 3.78
N GLN A 150 -4.42 21.15 3.96
CA GLN A 150 -4.29 22.27 4.89
C GLN A 150 -4.26 21.80 6.35
N LEU A 151 -5.21 20.95 6.75
CA LEU A 151 -5.24 20.39 8.12
C LEU A 151 -3.96 19.60 8.45
N HIS A 152 -3.41 18.90 7.46
CA HIS A 152 -2.16 18.18 7.60
C HIS A 152 -0.97 19.13 7.81
N LYS A 153 -0.88 20.21 7.02
CA LYS A 153 0.16 21.24 7.17
C LYS A 153 0.07 21.94 8.52
N ASP A 154 -1.13 22.21 8.99
CA ASP A 154 -1.39 22.86 10.29
C ASP A 154 -1.23 21.89 11.46
N GLN A 155 -0.85 20.63 11.18
CA GLN A 155 -0.69 19.55 12.16
C GLN A 155 -1.96 19.34 13.01
N GLU A 156 -3.14 19.53 12.44
CA GLU A 156 -4.42 19.35 13.11
C GLU A 156 -4.99 17.92 13.00
N ILE A 157 -4.23 16.99 12.42
CA ILE A 157 -4.61 15.60 12.22
C ILE A 157 -3.80 14.69 13.14
N MET A 158 -4.46 13.67 13.70
CA MET A 158 -3.84 12.63 14.54
C MET A 158 -3.48 11.36 13.77
N THR A 159 -4.06 11.16 12.58
CA THR A 159 -3.79 9.98 11.73
C THR A 159 -2.35 10.01 11.21
N GLU A 160 -1.75 8.84 11.04
CA GLU A 160 -0.38 8.68 10.59
C GLU A 160 -0.08 9.45 9.31
N ASP A 161 1.08 10.09 9.26
CA ASP A 161 1.54 10.92 8.16
C ASP A 161 1.62 10.15 6.83
N THR A 162 2.07 8.90 6.87
CA THR A 162 2.18 8.01 5.70
C THR A 162 0.81 7.74 5.08
N VAL A 163 -0.21 7.49 5.90
CA VAL A 163 -1.60 7.28 5.45
C VAL A 163 -2.13 8.54 4.79
N ILE A 164 -1.99 9.70 5.44
CA ILE A 164 -2.47 10.97 4.88
C ILE A 164 -1.79 11.28 3.54
N ARG A 165 -0.48 11.07 3.45
CA ARG A 165 0.26 11.28 2.20
C ARG A 165 -0.20 10.33 1.10
N ALA A 166 -0.46 9.06 1.39
CA ALA A 166 -0.99 8.10 0.43
C ALA A 166 -2.34 8.56 -0.13
N LEU A 167 -3.27 8.94 0.74
CA LEU A 167 -4.60 9.44 0.35
C LEU A 167 -4.51 10.70 -0.52
N VAL A 168 -3.76 11.70 -0.07
CA VAL A 168 -3.59 12.98 -0.78
C VAL A 168 -2.91 12.77 -2.13
N THR A 169 -1.83 11.97 -2.18
CA THR A 169 -1.06 11.73 -3.40
C THR A 169 -1.89 11.01 -4.44
N SER A 170 -2.65 9.97 -4.05
CA SER A 170 -3.48 9.21 -4.97
C SER A 170 -4.58 10.08 -5.60
N VAL A 171 -5.31 10.86 -4.79
CA VAL A 171 -6.38 11.76 -5.28
C VAL A 171 -5.79 12.88 -6.14
N LYS A 172 -4.65 13.45 -5.76
CA LYS A 172 -3.95 14.47 -6.55
C LYS A 172 -3.54 13.96 -7.93
N ALA A 173 -3.18 12.70 -8.03
CA ALA A 173 -2.79 12.06 -9.29
C ALA A 173 -3.97 11.53 -10.11
N GLY A 174 -5.22 11.69 -9.64
CA GLY A 174 -6.42 11.40 -10.40
C GLY A 174 -7.26 10.21 -9.93
N THR A 175 -6.91 9.54 -8.83
CA THR A 175 -7.78 8.54 -8.21
C THR A 175 -9.05 9.25 -7.69
N PRO A 176 -10.26 8.86 -8.13
CA PRO A 176 -11.47 9.62 -7.80
C PRO A 176 -11.80 9.65 -6.31
N ARG A 177 -11.46 8.60 -5.58
CA ARG A 177 -11.77 8.45 -4.14
C ARG A 177 -10.65 7.74 -3.41
N ALA A 178 -10.38 8.18 -2.18
CA ALA A 178 -9.47 7.51 -1.26
C ALA A 178 -10.13 7.43 0.12
N HIS A 179 -10.03 6.27 0.76
CA HIS A 179 -10.67 5.97 2.04
C HIS A 179 -9.65 5.48 3.05
N CYS A 180 -9.79 5.91 4.29
CA CYS A 180 -9.11 5.35 5.44
C CYS A 180 -10.15 4.63 6.28
N VAL A 181 -9.95 3.34 6.54
CA VAL A 181 -10.87 2.49 7.31
C VAL A 181 -10.08 1.73 8.38
N SER A 182 -10.77 1.41 9.49
CA SER A 182 -10.16 0.56 10.52
C SER A 182 -10.21 -0.91 10.12
N TYR A 183 -9.17 -1.65 10.45
CA TYR A 183 -9.22 -3.11 10.38
C TYR A 183 -9.82 -3.74 11.65
N GLU A 184 -10.13 -2.94 12.68
CA GLU A 184 -10.73 -3.40 13.94
C GLU A 184 -12.26 -3.31 13.93
N THR A 185 -12.85 -2.62 12.95
CA THR A 185 -14.30 -2.39 12.88
C THR A 185 -14.87 -3.21 11.73
N ASP A 186 -15.80 -4.10 12.03
CA ASP A 186 -16.64 -4.75 11.02
C ASP A 186 -17.41 -3.68 10.26
N GLY A 187 -17.28 -3.67 8.93
CA GLY A 187 -17.86 -2.66 8.04
C GLY A 187 -19.38 -2.72 7.95
#